data_795c936a2d5d1692efbd215d025bd4e8
#
_entry.id   795c936a2d5d1692efbd215d025bd4e8
#
_cell.length_a   1.000
_cell.length_b   1.000
_cell.length_c   1.000
_cell.angle_alpha   90.00
_cell.angle_beta   90.00
_cell.angle_gamma   90.00
#
_symmetry.space_group_name_H-M   'P 1'
#
loop_
_entity.id
_entity.type
_entity.pdbx_description
1 polymer ?
#
loop_
_entity_poly.entity_id
_entity_poly.type
_entity_poly.pdbx_seq_one_letter_code
_entity_poly.pdbx_strand_id
1 'polypeptide(L)' 'MPQKTIERVQEEHTDEWMAIPGVEGTAIGLLKGKPCIKILASVKAQQLRRKIPSSVEGYPVMIEETGTFRPLERP' A
#
# COMPACT_ATOMS: atom_id res chain seq x y z
N MET A 1 -23.14 6.93 9.94
CA MET A 1 -22.60 5.65 9.83
C MET A 1 -21.17 5.63 10.11
N PRO A 2 -20.72 4.76 10.91
CA PRO A 2 -19.32 4.72 11.21
C PRO A 2 -18.57 4.19 10.02
N GLN A 3 -17.43 4.75 9.80
CA GLN A 3 -16.56 4.27 8.80
C GLN A 3 -15.89 3.06 9.29
N LYS A 4 -15.43 2.21 8.41
CA LYS A 4 -14.64 1.09 8.80
C LYS A 4 -13.31 1.59 9.31
N THR A 5 -12.69 0.85 10.20
CA THR A 5 -11.36 1.23 10.66
C THR A 5 -10.39 0.98 9.53
N ILE A 6 -9.26 1.65 9.60
CA ILE A 6 -8.28 1.51 8.54
C ILE A 6 -7.72 0.10 8.52
N GLU A 7 -7.63 -0.53 9.68
CA GLU A 7 -7.17 -1.91 9.74
C GLU A 7 -8.13 -2.84 9.01
N ARG A 8 -9.43 -2.57 9.16
CA ARG A 8 -10.41 -3.39 8.50
C ARG A 8 -10.36 -3.20 7.00
N VAL A 9 -10.19 -1.97 6.57
CA VAL A 9 -10.09 -1.67 5.15
C VAL A 9 -8.86 -2.34 4.57
N GLN A 10 -7.73 -2.24 5.26
CA GLN A 10 -6.51 -2.85 4.80
C GLN A 10 -6.72 -4.36 4.67
N GLU A 11 -7.30 -4.97 5.68
CA GLU A 11 -7.53 -6.38 5.69
C GLU A 11 -8.42 -6.85 4.55
N GLU A 12 -9.46 -6.11 4.30
CA GLU A 12 -10.39 -6.48 3.23
C GLU A 12 -9.78 -6.37 1.85
N HIS A 13 -8.84 -5.47 1.67
CA HIS A 13 -8.25 -5.27 0.36
C HIS A 13 -6.88 -5.92 0.17
N THR A 14 -6.31 -6.43 1.24
CA THR A 14 -4.97 -7.01 1.16
C THR A 14 -4.87 -8.13 0.13
N ASP A 15 -5.81 -9.07 0.16
CA ASP A 15 -5.76 -10.18 -0.77
C ASP A 15 -5.85 -9.70 -2.20
N GLU A 16 -6.70 -8.74 -2.43
CA GLU A 16 -6.87 -8.18 -3.74
C GLU A 16 -5.59 -7.50 -4.20
N TRP A 17 -4.98 -6.72 -3.36
CA TRP A 17 -3.77 -6.01 -3.73
C TRP A 17 -2.57 -6.94 -3.83
N MET A 18 -2.49 -7.94 -2.96
CA MET A 18 -1.39 -8.88 -3.02
C MET A 18 -1.42 -9.74 -4.27
N ALA A 19 -2.56 -9.83 -4.92
CA ALA A 19 -2.66 -10.56 -6.18
C ALA A 19 -2.07 -9.76 -7.34
N ILE A 20 -1.78 -8.48 -7.14
CA ILE A 20 -1.24 -7.66 -8.21
C ILE A 20 0.26 -7.89 -8.30
N PRO A 21 0.80 -8.22 -9.47
CA PRO A 21 2.23 -8.42 -9.59
C PRO A 21 2.99 -7.16 -9.20
N GLY A 22 4.01 -7.31 -8.40
CA GLY A 22 4.80 -6.18 -7.95
C GLY A 22 4.45 -5.69 -6.56
N VAL A 23 3.33 -6.12 -6.01
CA VAL A 23 2.97 -5.74 -4.64
C VAL A 23 3.61 -6.72 -3.69
N GLU A 24 4.42 -6.20 -2.78
CA GLU A 24 5.14 -7.03 -1.83
C GLU A 24 4.44 -7.11 -0.49
N GLY A 25 3.64 -6.15 -0.16
CA GLY A 25 2.93 -6.16 1.10
C GLY A 25 2.15 -4.89 1.30
N THR A 26 1.43 -4.83 2.41
CA THR A 26 0.69 -3.63 2.77
C THR A 26 1.03 -3.27 4.21
N ALA A 27 0.86 -2.02 4.54
CA ALA A 27 1.14 -1.55 5.88
C ALA A 27 0.25 -0.34 6.15
N ILE A 28 0.17 0.05 7.40
CA ILE A 28 -0.58 1.21 7.78
C ILE A 28 0.42 2.24 8.26
N GLY A 29 0.31 3.45 7.75
CA GLY A 29 1.21 4.52 8.12
C GLY A 29 0.46 5.81 8.34
N LEU A 30 1.22 6.89 8.37
CA LEU A 30 0.62 8.21 8.54
C LEU A 30 1.03 9.09 7.39
N LEU A 31 0.07 9.87 6.90
CA LEU A 31 0.32 10.82 5.86
C LEU A 31 -0.19 12.14 6.38
N LYS A 32 0.72 13.04 6.69
CA LYS A 32 0.38 14.34 7.25
C LYS A 32 -0.50 14.20 8.48
N GLY A 33 -0.14 13.25 9.32
CA GLY A 33 -0.88 13.05 10.56
C GLY A 33 -2.14 12.24 10.44
N LYS A 34 -2.49 11.80 9.25
CA LYS A 34 -3.69 11.00 9.07
C LYS A 34 -3.34 9.57 8.73
N PRO A 35 -4.12 8.63 9.19
CA PRO A 35 -3.84 7.23 8.86
C PRO A 35 -3.94 7.00 7.36
N CYS A 36 -3.04 6.24 6.83
CA CYS A 36 -3.08 5.88 5.41
C CYS A 36 -2.65 4.44 5.25
N ILE A 37 -2.99 3.86 4.10
CA ILE A 37 -2.59 2.52 3.78
C ILE A 37 -1.42 2.61 2.83
N LYS A 38 -0.35 1.90 3.12
CA LYS A 38 0.81 1.88 2.26
C LYS A 38 0.87 0.56 1.52
N ILE A 39 1.11 0.64 0.24
CA ILE A 39 1.29 -0.54 -0.59
C ILE A 39 2.78 -0.61 -0.88
N LEU A 40 3.42 -1.65 -0.41
CA LEU A 40 4.86 -1.81 -0.63
C LEU A 40 5.07 -2.52 -1.95
N ALA A 41 5.83 -1.92 -2.81
CA ALA A 41 5.97 -2.41 -4.17
C ALA A 41 7.41 -2.58 -4.59
N SER A 42 7.66 -3.62 -5.35
CA SER A 42 8.99 -3.84 -5.93
C SER A 42 9.06 -3.30 -7.35
N VAL A 43 7.98 -2.71 -7.84
CA VAL A 43 7.95 -2.10 -9.16
C VAL A 43 7.63 -0.63 -8.98
N LYS A 44 7.67 0.13 -10.03
CA LYS A 44 7.41 1.54 -9.93
C LYS A 44 5.97 1.83 -9.61
N ALA A 45 5.75 2.83 -8.79
CA ALA A 45 4.41 3.19 -8.39
C ALA A 45 3.51 3.47 -9.58
N GLN A 46 4.06 4.07 -10.61
CA GLN A 46 3.29 4.35 -11.79
C GLN A 46 2.65 3.14 -12.38
N GLN A 47 3.28 1.99 -12.29
CA GLN A 47 2.75 0.76 -12.84
C GLN A 47 1.55 0.27 -12.05
N LEU A 48 1.49 0.63 -10.80
CA LEU A 48 0.42 0.16 -9.94
C LEU A 48 -0.73 1.14 -9.81
N ARG A 49 -0.50 2.40 -10.14
CA ARG A 49 -1.54 3.39 -9.96
C ARG A 49 -2.79 3.15 -10.76
N ARG A 50 -2.67 2.41 -11.83
CA ARG A 50 -3.82 2.08 -12.62
C ARG A 50 -4.66 1.01 -11.98
N LYS A 51 -4.06 0.21 -11.11
CA LYS A 51 -4.74 -0.91 -10.48
C LYS A 51 -5.10 -0.65 -9.03
N ILE A 52 -4.48 0.34 -8.43
CA ILE A 52 -4.71 0.63 -7.04
C ILE A 52 -5.23 2.05 -6.92
N PRO A 53 -6.37 2.27 -6.31
CA PRO A 53 -6.92 3.61 -6.22
C PRO A 53 -6.12 4.46 -5.25
N SER A 54 -6.24 5.76 -5.35
CA SER A 54 -5.50 6.66 -4.49
C SER A 54 -6.16 6.80 -3.12
N SER A 55 -7.38 6.32 -2.97
CA SER A 55 -8.03 6.29 -1.67
C SER A 55 -9.06 5.18 -1.66
N VAL A 56 -9.30 4.63 -0.50
CA VAL A 56 -10.26 3.56 -0.34
C VAL A 56 -11.02 3.82 0.94
N GLU A 57 -12.33 3.84 0.88
CA GLU A 57 -13.18 4.03 2.05
C GLU A 57 -12.81 5.27 2.84
N GLY A 58 -12.37 6.29 2.16
CA GLY A 58 -12.01 7.55 2.81
C GLY A 58 -10.58 7.62 3.33
N TYR A 59 -9.81 6.56 3.18
CA TYR A 59 -8.42 6.54 3.62
C TYR A 59 -7.50 6.67 2.42
N PRO A 60 -6.46 7.49 2.52
CA PRO A 60 -5.52 7.61 1.40
C PRO A 60 -4.69 6.36 1.25
N VAL A 61 -4.32 6.05 0.03
CA VAL A 61 -3.51 4.89 -0.27
C VAL A 61 -2.23 5.37 -0.94
N MET A 62 -1.09 5.02 -0.38
CA MET A 62 0.18 5.41 -0.92
C MET A 62 0.91 4.19 -1.42
N ILE A 63 1.64 4.33 -2.50
CA ILE A 63 2.45 3.24 -3.00
C ILE A 63 3.89 3.60 -2.71
N GLU A 64 4.55 2.74 -1.93
CA GLU A 64 5.92 2.99 -1.57
C GLU A 64 6.79 2.01 -2.33
N GLU A 65 7.70 2.53 -3.13
CA GLU A 65 8.59 1.68 -3.89
C GLU A 65 9.70 1.22 -2.99
N THR A 66 9.76 -0.05 -2.70
CA THR A 66 10.80 -0.57 -1.84
C THR A 66 11.99 -1.03 -2.67
N GLY A 67 11.82 -1.04 -3.97
CA GLY A 67 12.86 -1.52 -4.84
C GLY A 67 13.05 -2.98 -4.60
N THR A 68 14.16 -3.47 -5.04
CA THR A 68 14.43 -4.80 -4.81
C THR A 68 14.93 -4.90 -3.47
N PHE A 69 14.46 -5.80 -2.69
CA PHE A 69 14.97 -5.98 -1.45
C PHE A 69 16.28 -6.55 -1.57
N ARG A 70 17.35 -5.87 -1.34
CA ARG A 70 18.60 -6.39 -1.34
C ARG A 70 19.05 -6.43 -0.02
N PRO A 71 19.53 -7.43 0.46
CA PRO A 71 20.06 -7.53 1.75
C PRO A 71 21.24 -6.66 1.72
N LEU A 72 21.43 -5.92 2.53
CA LEU A 72 22.42 -5.17 2.72
C LEU A 72 23.48 -5.27 1.87
N GLU A 73 23.61 -4.76 1.07
CA GLU A 73 24.63 -4.84 0.35
C GLU A 73 25.58 -4.09 0.73
N ARG A 74 26.27 -4.09 0.97
CA ARG A 74 27.10 -3.43 1.36
C ARG A 74 27.86 -3.16 0.85
N PRO A 75 27.94 -2.62 0.61
CA PRO A 75 29.02 -2.33 -0.03
C PRO A 75 30.06 -2.44 0.68
#